data_feecae11c3246fdb4066274da004cfd1
#
_entry.id   feecae11c3246fdb4066274da004cfd1
#
_cell.length_a   1.000
_cell.length_b   1.000
_cell.length_c   1.000
_cell.angle_alpha   90.00
_cell.angle_beta   90.00
_cell.angle_gamma   90.00
#
_symmetry.space_group_name_H-M   'P 1'
#
loop_
_entity.id
_entity.type
_entity.pdbx_description
1 polymer ?
#
loop_
_entity_poly.entity_id
_entity_poly.type
_entity_poly.pdbx_seq_one_letter_code
_entity_poly.pdbx_strand_id
1 'polypeptide(L)'
;MLDLTVSNPTACGFVYPEREILAALADPRALEYKPESKGLAETRAAVAGYYAGRRNFLGAAGEVDPERIVLTSGTSEAYSHVFRLLCEPGDEVLVPAPSYPLLEFLADLADVRLVTYPLLYDHGWHVDFPSLRAALTARSRAIVVVHPNNPTGSFVKPREADALAEICREKQMAIVADEVFLDFADSAEAAASFAASGSGALTFTLSGLSKISALPQMKLAWIVASGPEPQVQAAVERLEIIADTYLSPSAPVQLAAGKFLAMRSGMQSQIKERVGANLALLDAQLCEHRSVTRLEREGGWYAVLRVPVSEADESLAVRLMEGCSVLVHPGNFFNFAQDGFLVLSLITPAADFREGVRRIGEFFTRKG
;
A
#
# COMPACT_ATOMS: atom_id res chain seq x y z
N MET A 1 -12.32 -15.55 -20.41
CA MET A 1 -12.61 -14.43 -19.49
C MET A 1 -11.31 -13.65 -19.32
N LEU A 2 -11.36 -12.34 -19.47
CA LEU A 2 -10.22 -11.44 -19.26
C LEU A 2 -10.29 -10.90 -17.84
N ASP A 3 -9.26 -11.11 -17.06
CA ASP A 3 -9.20 -10.68 -15.68
C ASP A 3 -8.36 -9.40 -15.55
N LEU A 4 -9.00 -8.25 -15.37
CA LEU A 4 -8.37 -6.97 -15.15
C LEU A 4 -8.22 -6.63 -13.66
N THR A 5 -8.39 -7.60 -12.76
CA THR A 5 -8.23 -7.44 -11.32
C THR A 5 -6.89 -7.99 -10.81
N VAL A 6 -6.15 -8.74 -11.64
CA VAL A 6 -4.92 -9.43 -11.25
C VAL A 6 -3.89 -8.42 -10.74
N SER A 7 -3.53 -8.53 -9.46
CA SER A 7 -2.55 -7.67 -8.79
C SER A 7 -1.36 -8.45 -8.20
N ASN A 8 -1.27 -9.73 -8.54
CA ASN A 8 -0.14 -10.59 -8.17
C ASN A 8 0.95 -10.53 -9.26
N PRO A 9 2.11 -9.91 -9.02
CA PRO A 9 3.16 -9.77 -10.03
C PRO A 9 3.68 -11.11 -10.55
N THR A 10 3.63 -12.18 -9.74
CA THR A 10 4.09 -13.51 -10.16
C THR A 10 3.16 -14.16 -11.20
N ALA A 11 1.93 -13.67 -11.36
CA ALA A 11 0.95 -14.14 -12.32
C ALA A 11 0.82 -13.22 -13.57
N CYS A 12 1.59 -12.11 -13.63
CA CYS A 12 1.46 -11.09 -14.67
C CYS A 12 2.49 -11.24 -15.83
N GLY A 13 3.25 -12.35 -15.84
CA GLY A 13 4.22 -12.65 -16.92
C GLY A 13 5.50 -11.79 -16.88
N PHE A 14 5.89 -11.28 -15.72
CA PHE A 14 7.18 -10.64 -15.52
C PHE A 14 8.32 -11.67 -15.48
N VAL A 15 9.50 -11.27 -15.94
CA VAL A 15 10.68 -12.12 -15.96
C VAL A 15 11.47 -11.93 -14.67
N TYR A 16 11.54 -12.99 -13.88
CA TYR A 16 12.26 -13.01 -12.61
C TYR A 16 13.69 -13.50 -12.82
N PRO A 17 14.70 -12.95 -12.09
CA PRO A 17 16.05 -13.49 -12.04
C PRO A 17 16.09 -14.76 -11.15
N GLU A 18 15.50 -15.84 -11.66
CA GLU A 18 15.22 -17.06 -10.88
C GLU A 18 16.46 -17.63 -10.19
N ARG A 19 17.57 -17.71 -10.95
CA ARG A 19 18.83 -18.28 -10.44
C ARG A 19 19.37 -17.49 -9.26
N GLU A 20 19.34 -16.17 -9.35
CA GLU A 20 19.83 -15.24 -8.32
C GLU A 20 18.93 -15.27 -7.10
N ILE A 21 17.61 -15.34 -7.29
CA ILE A 21 16.62 -15.44 -6.22
C ILE A 21 16.82 -16.75 -5.44
N LEU A 22 16.89 -17.89 -6.14
CA LEU A 22 17.05 -19.19 -5.51
C LEU A 22 18.41 -19.33 -4.81
N ALA A 23 19.49 -18.82 -5.44
CA ALA A 23 20.81 -18.81 -4.83
C ALA A 23 20.89 -17.92 -3.57
N ALA A 24 20.10 -16.85 -3.50
CA ALA A 24 20.03 -16.00 -2.32
C ALA A 24 19.47 -16.73 -1.10
N LEU A 25 18.53 -17.67 -1.31
CA LEU A 25 17.91 -18.46 -0.23
C LEU A 25 18.78 -19.61 0.29
N ALA A 26 19.85 -19.94 -0.42
CA ALA A 26 20.71 -21.10 -0.10
C ALA A 26 21.87 -20.75 0.86
N ASP A 27 21.67 -19.80 1.77
CA ASP A 27 22.67 -19.45 2.79
C ASP A 27 22.73 -20.57 3.85
N PRO A 28 23.93 -21.18 4.13
CA PRO A 28 24.05 -22.24 5.13
C PRO A 28 23.62 -21.84 6.55
N ARG A 29 23.71 -20.56 6.91
CA ARG A 29 23.25 -20.04 8.21
C ARG A 29 21.73 -20.22 8.42
N ALA A 30 20.98 -20.43 7.34
CA ALA A 30 19.54 -20.72 7.41
C ALA A 30 19.21 -22.06 8.10
N LEU A 31 20.19 -22.94 8.30
CA LEU A 31 20.04 -24.20 9.01
C LEU A 31 20.15 -24.06 10.55
N GLU A 32 20.58 -22.89 11.02
CA GLU A 32 20.67 -22.57 12.43
C GLU A 32 19.39 -21.88 12.91
N TYR A 33 18.81 -22.38 14.00
CA TYR A 33 17.70 -21.71 14.67
C TYR A 33 18.22 -20.65 15.63
N LYS A 34 18.18 -19.39 15.19
CA LYS A 34 18.61 -18.22 15.97
C LYS A 34 17.53 -17.13 15.87
N PRO A 35 16.45 -17.24 16.65
CA PRO A 35 15.41 -16.23 16.64
C PRO A 35 15.93 -14.92 17.26
N GLU A 36 15.68 -13.82 16.57
CA GLU A 36 15.87 -12.45 17.08
C GLU A 36 14.50 -11.76 17.05
N SER A 37 14.07 -11.23 18.19
CA SER A 37 12.71 -10.68 18.37
C SER A 37 12.34 -9.60 17.36
N LYS A 38 13.26 -8.70 17.01
CA LYS A 38 13.09 -7.70 15.95
C LYS A 38 13.45 -8.21 14.55
N GLY A 39 13.91 -9.46 14.42
CA GLY A 39 14.53 -10.00 13.22
C GLY A 39 16.02 -9.69 13.11
N LEU A 40 16.72 -10.37 12.18
CA LEU A 40 18.18 -10.32 12.04
C LEU A 40 18.70 -8.90 11.87
N ALA A 41 19.73 -8.51 12.61
CA ALA A 41 20.33 -7.18 12.56
C ALA A 41 20.81 -6.81 11.14
N GLU A 42 21.42 -7.77 10.40
CA GLU A 42 21.85 -7.55 9.01
C GLU A 42 20.67 -7.26 8.08
N THR A 43 19.51 -7.87 8.31
CA THR A 43 18.30 -7.63 7.53
C THR A 43 17.73 -6.25 7.85
N ARG A 44 17.69 -5.86 9.13
CA ARG A 44 17.26 -4.51 9.55
C ARG A 44 18.18 -3.43 8.97
N ALA A 45 19.51 -3.68 8.94
CA ALA A 45 20.45 -2.79 8.28
C ALA A 45 20.22 -2.68 6.76
N ALA A 46 19.88 -3.79 6.07
CA ALA A 46 19.52 -3.76 4.65
C ALA A 46 18.25 -2.96 4.39
N VAL A 47 17.24 -3.06 5.28
CA VAL A 47 16.01 -2.25 5.22
C VAL A 47 16.33 -0.77 5.46
N ALA A 48 17.15 -0.43 6.45
CA ALA A 48 17.60 0.95 6.67
C ALA A 48 18.30 1.51 5.43
N GLY A 49 19.18 0.70 4.79
CA GLY A 49 19.84 1.04 3.52
C GLY A 49 18.85 1.27 2.36
N TYR A 50 17.72 0.58 2.35
CA TYR A 50 16.64 0.84 1.37
C TYR A 50 16.05 2.24 1.51
N TYR A 51 15.93 2.77 2.74
CA TYR A 51 15.45 4.13 2.99
C TYR A 51 16.55 5.20 2.85
N ALA A 52 17.82 4.84 2.82
CA ALA A 52 18.92 5.79 2.72
C ALA A 52 18.79 6.69 1.48
N GLY A 53 18.87 8.00 1.69
CA GLY A 53 18.74 9.00 0.63
C GLY A 53 17.31 9.29 0.16
N ARG A 54 16.28 8.61 0.68
CA ARG A 54 14.89 8.96 0.39
C ARG A 54 14.54 10.31 1.01
N ARG A 55 13.75 11.09 0.27
CA ARG A 55 13.27 12.38 0.75
C ARG A 55 12.20 12.17 1.82
N ASN A 56 12.24 12.97 2.85
CA ASN A 56 11.13 13.15 3.78
C ASN A 56 10.21 14.29 3.32
N PHE A 57 9.12 14.53 4.03
CA PHE A 57 8.18 15.61 3.72
C PHE A 57 8.75 17.02 3.86
N LEU A 58 9.91 17.19 4.54
CA LEU A 58 10.64 18.45 4.64
C LEU A 58 11.64 18.63 3.47
N GLY A 59 11.70 17.67 2.54
CA GLY A 59 12.60 17.69 1.38
C GLY A 59 14.04 17.30 1.67
N ALA A 60 14.38 16.95 2.92
CA ALA A 60 15.69 16.46 3.30
C ALA A 60 15.82 14.95 3.07
N ALA A 61 17.06 14.49 2.80
CA ALA A 61 17.36 13.07 2.86
C ALA A 61 17.29 12.61 4.32
N GLY A 62 16.50 11.56 4.58
CA GLY A 62 16.37 10.98 5.90
C GLY A 62 17.24 9.73 6.06
N GLU A 63 17.58 9.45 7.28
CA GLU A 63 18.19 8.19 7.69
C GLU A 63 17.23 7.44 8.59
N VAL A 64 17.23 6.11 8.48
CA VAL A 64 16.45 5.22 9.33
C VAL A 64 17.43 4.42 10.19
N ASP A 65 17.24 4.49 11.51
CA ASP A 65 18.00 3.71 12.45
C ASP A 65 17.55 2.23 12.40
N PRO A 66 18.44 1.26 12.11
CA PRO A 66 18.09 -0.16 12.11
C PRO A 66 17.48 -0.66 13.43
N GLU A 67 17.79 -0.01 14.56
CA GLU A 67 17.23 -0.40 15.87
C GLU A 67 15.76 -0.03 16.02
N ARG A 68 15.22 0.83 15.16
CA ARG A 68 13.80 1.21 15.10
C ARG A 68 12.98 0.39 14.11
N ILE A 69 13.58 -0.69 13.58
CA ILE A 69 12.95 -1.58 12.60
C ILE A 69 12.57 -2.89 13.28
N VAL A 70 11.34 -3.33 13.06
CA VAL A 70 10.84 -4.65 13.45
C VAL A 70 10.39 -5.39 12.20
N LEU A 71 10.94 -6.59 11.95
CA LEU A 71 10.60 -7.42 10.81
C LEU A 71 9.32 -8.22 11.08
N THR A 72 8.53 -8.41 10.03
CA THR A 72 7.28 -9.20 10.04
C THR A 72 7.18 -10.07 8.80
N SER A 73 6.33 -11.09 8.82
CA SER A 73 6.10 -11.97 7.67
C SER A 73 5.25 -11.33 6.55
N GLY A 74 4.66 -10.18 6.81
CA GLY A 74 3.87 -9.42 5.85
C GLY A 74 3.31 -8.15 6.49
N THR A 75 2.85 -7.20 5.68
CA THR A 75 2.24 -5.97 6.20
C THR A 75 0.95 -6.24 6.98
N SER A 76 0.22 -7.32 6.69
CA SER A 76 -0.93 -7.73 7.50
C SER A 76 -0.54 -8.06 8.94
N GLU A 77 0.58 -8.75 9.16
CA GLU A 77 1.14 -8.99 10.49
C GLU A 77 1.65 -7.69 11.11
N ALA A 78 2.28 -6.82 10.32
CA ALA A 78 2.72 -5.50 10.78
C ALA A 78 1.54 -4.66 11.30
N TYR A 79 0.42 -4.63 10.59
CA TYR A 79 -0.82 -3.99 11.07
C TYR A 79 -1.31 -4.61 12.37
N SER A 80 -1.35 -5.93 12.47
CA SER A 80 -1.78 -6.64 13.69
C SER A 80 -0.89 -6.29 14.89
N HIS A 81 0.43 -6.20 14.69
CA HIS A 81 1.37 -5.78 15.75
C HIS A 81 1.12 -4.32 16.18
N VAL A 82 0.93 -3.41 15.22
CA VAL A 82 0.68 -2.00 15.51
C VAL A 82 -0.68 -1.81 16.20
N PHE A 83 -1.72 -2.52 15.77
CA PHE A 83 -3.03 -2.45 16.44
C PHE A 83 -2.95 -2.97 17.88
N ARG A 84 -2.26 -4.08 18.13
CA ARG A 84 -2.03 -4.60 19.49
C ARG A 84 -1.19 -3.68 20.36
N LEU A 85 -0.29 -2.91 19.76
CA LEU A 85 0.51 -1.92 20.46
C LEU A 85 -0.31 -0.71 20.90
N LEU A 86 -1.21 -0.22 20.04
CA LEU A 86 -1.87 1.08 20.17
C LEU A 86 -3.27 1.00 20.77
N CYS A 87 -3.98 -0.13 20.60
CA CYS A 87 -5.41 -0.22 20.85
C CYS A 87 -5.75 -1.24 21.93
N GLU A 88 -6.73 -0.89 22.73
CA GLU A 88 -7.52 -1.82 23.54
C GLU A 88 -8.78 -2.23 22.75
N PRO A 89 -9.46 -3.34 23.12
CA PRO A 89 -10.70 -3.75 22.48
C PRO A 89 -11.75 -2.62 22.42
N GLY A 90 -12.24 -2.35 21.22
CA GLY A 90 -13.21 -1.29 20.94
C GLY A 90 -12.61 0.11 20.79
N ASP A 91 -11.29 0.26 20.83
CA ASP A 91 -10.65 1.51 20.39
C ASP A 91 -10.79 1.69 18.88
N GLU A 92 -10.55 2.89 18.39
CA GLU A 92 -10.81 3.30 17.02
C GLU A 92 -9.53 3.64 16.28
N VAL A 93 -9.47 3.20 15.02
CA VAL A 93 -8.44 3.58 14.05
C VAL A 93 -9.10 4.21 12.83
N LEU A 94 -8.67 5.42 12.48
CA LEU A 94 -9.18 6.12 11.31
C LEU A 94 -8.48 5.61 10.05
N VAL A 95 -9.26 5.31 9.00
CA VAL A 95 -8.76 4.79 7.72
C VAL A 95 -9.32 5.58 6.54
N PRO A 96 -8.56 5.78 5.45
CA PRO A 96 -9.07 6.50 4.28
C PRO A 96 -10.15 5.68 3.55
N ALA A 97 -11.11 6.38 2.94
CA ALA A 97 -12.09 5.81 2.04
C ALA A 97 -12.17 6.67 0.76
N PRO A 98 -11.98 6.09 -0.45
CA PRO A 98 -11.73 4.67 -0.72
C PRO A 98 -10.34 4.22 -0.31
N SER A 99 -10.19 2.92 0.02
CA SER A 99 -8.90 2.33 0.38
C SER A 99 -8.92 0.79 0.29
N TYR A 100 -7.83 0.19 0.73
CA TYR A 100 -7.57 -1.24 0.67
C TYR A 100 -8.51 -2.04 1.59
N PRO A 101 -9.28 -3.01 1.08
CA PRO A 101 -10.39 -3.63 1.82
C PRO A 101 -9.95 -4.58 2.95
N LEU A 102 -8.69 -5.04 2.97
CA LEU A 102 -8.20 -5.99 3.97
C LEU A 102 -8.13 -5.39 5.39
N LEU A 103 -8.11 -4.07 5.52
CA LEU A 103 -8.01 -3.40 6.82
C LEU A 103 -9.16 -3.76 7.77
N GLU A 104 -10.37 -3.96 7.25
CA GLU A 104 -11.55 -4.35 8.06
C GLU A 104 -11.30 -5.70 8.76
N PHE A 105 -10.88 -6.71 8.01
CA PHE A 105 -10.60 -8.03 8.57
C PHE A 105 -9.46 -8.01 9.61
N LEU A 106 -8.43 -7.19 9.39
CA LEU A 106 -7.32 -7.05 10.33
C LEU A 106 -7.74 -6.36 11.62
N ALA A 107 -8.61 -5.37 11.53
CA ALA A 107 -9.16 -4.66 12.67
C ALA A 107 -10.10 -5.56 13.50
N ASP A 108 -10.97 -6.31 12.83
CA ASP A 108 -11.87 -7.29 13.49
C ASP A 108 -11.09 -8.33 14.28
N LEU A 109 -9.98 -8.85 13.71
CA LEU A 109 -9.09 -9.81 14.40
C LEU A 109 -8.38 -9.21 15.64
N ALA A 110 -8.31 -7.91 15.73
CA ALA A 110 -7.71 -7.18 16.83
C ALA A 110 -8.75 -6.54 17.77
N ASP A 111 -10.05 -6.79 17.57
CA ASP A 111 -11.16 -6.12 18.27
C ASP A 111 -11.11 -4.59 18.19
N VAL A 112 -10.58 -4.05 17.10
CA VAL A 112 -10.43 -2.62 16.81
C VAL A 112 -11.53 -2.17 15.87
N ARG A 113 -12.12 -1.01 16.13
CA ARG A 113 -13.12 -0.42 15.26
C ARG A 113 -12.48 0.49 14.21
N LEU A 114 -12.76 0.26 12.93
CA LEU A 114 -12.39 1.21 11.89
C LEU A 114 -13.41 2.34 11.77
N VAL A 115 -12.90 3.56 11.63
CA VAL A 115 -13.69 4.75 11.35
C VAL A 115 -13.15 5.37 10.06
N THR A 116 -13.99 5.45 9.03
CA THR A 116 -13.54 5.97 7.72
C THR A 116 -13.48 7.50 7.72
N TYR A 117 -12.47 8.05 7.02
CA TYR A 117 -12.43 9.45 6.61
C TYR A 117 -12.35 9.55 5.08
N PRO A 118 -13.08 10.50 4.44
CA PRO A 118 -13.13 10.57 2.99
C PRO A 118 -11.83 11.07 2.36
N LEU A 119 -11.50 10.49 1.21
CA LEU A 119 -10.65 11.11 0.20
C LEU A 119 -11.57 11.75 -0.84
N LEU A 120 -11.43 13.05 -1.04
CA LEU A 120 -12.19 13.81 -2.04
C LEU A 120 -11.42 13.88 -3.36
N TYR A 121 -12.13 13.76 -4.48
CA TYR A 121 -11.56 13.92 -5.80
C TYR A 121 -11.92 15.28 -6.39
N ASP A 122 -10.92 16.13 -6.57
CA ASP A 122 -11.01 17.39 -7.31
C ASP A 122 -9.69 17.60 -8.07
N HIS A 123 -9.62 17.19 -9.35
CA HIS A 123 -8.39 17.17 -10.16
C HIS A 123 -7.20 16.56 -9.41
N GLY A 124 -7.44 15.44 -8.73
CA GLY A 124 -6.55 14.75 -7.82
C GLY A 124 -7.29 14.39 -6.53
N TRP A 125 -6.69 13.51 -5.72
CA TRP A 125 -7.28 13.05 -4.48
C TRP A 125 -6.67 13.79 -3.28
N HIS A 126 -7.51 14.17 -2.33
CA HIS A 126 -7.15 14.95 -1.15
C HIS A 126 -7.88 14.43 0.08
N VAL A 127 -7.24 14.57 1.25
CA VAL A 127 -7.85 14.25 2.55
C VAL A 127 -8.92 15.28 2.89
N ASP A 128 -10.13 14.82 3.22
CA ASP A 128 -11.18 15.69 3.79
C ASP A 128 -10.91 15.89 5.31
N PHE A 129 -10.12 16.90 5.64
CA PHE A 129 -9.77 17.22 7.03
C PHE A 129 -10.96 17.62 7.90
N PRO A 130 -11.97 18.38 7.43
CA PRO A 130 -13.18 18.62 8.18
C PRO A 130 -13.86 17.32 8.62
N SER A 131 -14.09 16.39 7.70
CA SER A 131 -14.70 15.09 8.00
C SER A 131 -13.80 14.22 8.88
N LEU A 132 -12.49 14.20 8.64
CA LEU A 132 -11.54 13.49 9.48
C LEU A 132 -11.59 14.01 10.93
N ARG A 133 -11.56 15.33 11.13
CA ARG A 133 -11.64 15.94 12.48
C ARG A 133 -12.99 15.64 13.17
N ALA A 134 -14.09 15.63 12.42
CA ALA A 134 -15.42 15.30 12.95
C ALA A 134 -15.54 13.82 13.36
N ALA A 135 -14.79 12.94 12.72
CA ALA A 135 -14.77 11.51 13.03
C ALA A 135 -13.95 11.14 14.28
N LEU A 136 -13.13 12.07 14.81
CA LEU A 136 -12.29 11.81 15.98
C LEU A 136 -13.11 11.70 17.26
N THR A 137 -12.82 10.70 18.07
CA THR A 137 -13.40 10.49 19.40
C THR A 137 -12.30 10.32 20.46
N ALA A 138 -12.69 10.19 21.73
CA ALA A 138 -11.77 9.88 22.82
C ALA A 138 -11.14 8.46 22.70
N ARG A 139 -11.72 7.60 21.85
CA ARG A 139 -11.22 6.25 21.58
C ARG A 139 -10.30 6.16 20.37
N SER A 140 -10.14 7.23 19.60
CA SER A 140 -9.26 7.26 18.43
C SER A 140 -7.79 7.10 18.85
N ARG A 141 -7.05 6.14 18.28
CA ARG A 141 -5.66 5.82 18.62
C ARG A 141 -4.68 6.05 17.49
N ALA A 142 -5.13 5.90 16.25
CA ALA A 142 -4.27 6.09 15.09
C ALA A 142 -5.03 6.59 13.87
N ILE A 143 -4.29 7.21 12.96
CA ILE A 143 -4.73 7.52 11.59
C ILE A 143 -3.88 6.70 10.63
N VAL A 144 -4.53 5.84 9.84
CA VAL A 144 -3.88 5.11 8.75
C VAL A 144 -3.84 5.99 7.51
N VAL A 145 -2.70 6.02 6.84
CA VAL A 145 -2.55 6.53 5.49
C VAL A 145 -1.96 5.43 4.61
N VAL A 146 -2.47 5.26 3.41
CA VAL A 146 -1.88 4.36 2.40
C VAL A 146 -1.21 5.24 1.36
N HIS A 147 0.11 5.10 1.16
CA HIS A 147 0.95 6.08 0.50
C HIS A 147 1.93 5.46 -0.51
N PRO A 148 1.58 5.44 -1.82
CA PRO A 148 0.33 5.91 -2.42
C PRO A 148 -0.87 5.04 -2.07
N ASN A 149 -2.06 5.66 -2.06
CA ASN A 149 -3.30 4.98 -1.70
C ASN A 149 -3.68 3.92 -2.75
N ASN A 150 -4.23 2.83 -2.29
CA ASN A 150 -4.82 1.78 -3.11
C ASN A 150 -6.35 1.83 -2.93
N PRO A 151 -7.16 2.13 -3.98
CA PRO A 151 -6.80 2.04 -5.40
C PRO A 151 -6.51 3.39 -6.08
N THR A 152 -6.63 4.52 -5.41
CA THR A 152 -6.62 5.84 -6.05
C THR A 152 -5.27 6.24 -6.64
N GLY A 153 -4.19 5.64 -6.13
CA GLY A 153 -2.82 6.00 -6.51
C GLY A 153 -2.36 7.36 -5.98
N SER A 154 -3.14 7.99 -5.10
CA SER A 154 -2.82 9.31 -4.56
C SER A 154 -1.74 9.26 -3.47
N PHE A 155 -0.89 10.27 -3.45
CA PHE A 155 0.08 10.50 -2.37
C PHE A 155 -0.47 11.52 -1.38
N VAL A 156 -0.13 11.35 -0.11
CA VAL A 156 -0.31 12.39 0.91
C VAL A 156 0.59 13.56 0.56
N LYS A 157 0.04 14.77 0.49
CA LYS A 157 0.79 15.99 0.16
C LYS A 157 1.56 16.49 1.39
N PRO A 158 2.66 17.26 1.25
CA PRO A 158 3.40 17.79 2.40
C PRO A 158 2.51 18.51 3.41
N ARG A 159 1.61 19.38 2.96
CA ARG A 159 0.66 20.09 3.85
C ARG A 159 -0.33 19.14 4.54
N GLU A 160 -0.73 18.05 3.88
CA GLU A 160 -1.58 17.02 4.49
C GLU A 160 -0.81 16.24 5.55
N ALA A 161 0.45 15.89 5.28
CA ALA A 161 1.32 15.21 6.25
C ALA A 161 1.53 16.07 7.51
N ASP A 162 1.75 17.38 7.34
CA ASP A 162 1.87 18.32 8.46
C ASP A 162 0.57 18.38 9.29
N ALA A 163 -0.59 18.50 8.63
CA ALA A 163 -1.89 18.55 9.30
C ALA A 163 -2.23 17.24 10.03
N LEU A 164 -1.91 16.08 9.43
CA LEU A 164 -2.06 14.78 10.07
C LEU A 164 -1.17 14.67 11.32
N ALA A 165 0.09 15.10 11.21
CA ALA A 165 1.02 15.09 12.33
C ALA A 165 0.57 16.02 13.48
N GLU A 166 0.01 17.19 13.14
CA GLU A 166 -0.55 18.12 14.11
C GLU A 166 -1.72 17.48 14.88
N ILE A 167 -2.69 16.89 14.16
CA ILE A 167 -3.83 16.19 14.76
C ILE A 167 -3.35 15.07 15.68
N CYS A 168 -2.40 14.25 15.21
CA CYS A 168 -1.89 13.14 16.01
C CYS A 168 -1.16 13.60 17.27
N ARG A 169 -0.40 14.71 17.21
CA ARG A 169 0.22 15.30 18.40
C ARG A 169 -0.79 15.84 19.39
N GLU A 170 -1.79 16.60 18.92
CA GLU A 170 -2.86 17.17 19.76
C GLU A 170 -3.67 16.11 20.47
N LYS A 171 -3.95 15.00 19.78
CA LYS A 171 -4.80 13.91 20.28
C LYS A 171 -4.02 12.74 20.89
N GLN A 172 -2.70 12.81 20.92
CA GLN A 172 -1.82 11.73 21.39
C GLN A 172 -2.05 10.41 20.61
N MET A 173 -2.25 10.52 19.32
CA MET A 173 -2.46 9.41 18.39
C MET A 173 -1.19 9.14 17.57
N ALA A 174 -1.14 7.97 16.93
CA ALA A 174 -0.09 7.62 16.01
C ALA A 174 -0.53 7.76 14.53
N ILE A 175 0.44 7.94 13.63
CA ILE A 175 0.26 7.74 12.18
C ILE A 175 0.70 6.32 11.85
N VAL A 176 -0.09 5.59 11.06
CA VAL A 176 0.30 4.31 10.45
C VAL A 176 0.34 4.51 8.94
N ALA A 177 1.55 4.53 8.36
CA ALA A 177 1.76 4.79 6.95
C ALA A 177 2.10 3.50 6.20
N ASP A 178 1.19 3.04 5.34
CA ASP A 178 1.44 1.90 4.46
C ASP A 178 2.12 2.39 3.18
N GLU A 179 3.40 2.08 3.04
CA GLU A 179 4.25 2.50 1.92
C GLU A 179 4.61 1.35 0.95
N VAL A 180 3.82 0.28 0.90
CA VAL A 180 4.13 -0.86 0.01
C VAL A 180 4.24 -0.48 -1.46
N PHE A 181 3.57 0.59 -1.90
CA PHE A 181 3.60 1.09 -3.27
C PHE A 181 4.52 2.31 -3.49
N LEU A 182 5.27 2.76 -2.48
CA LEU A 182 6.06 3.99 -2.55
C LEU A 182 7.00 4.05 -3.77
N ASP A 183 7.62 2.93 -4.15
CA ASP A 183 8.52 2.84 -5.30
C ASP A 183 7.84 2.98 -6.67
N PHE A 184 6.51 2.96 -6.71
CA PHE A 184 5.69 3.08 -7.92
C PHE A 184 5.07 4.47 -8.07
N ALA A 185 5.74 5.50 -7.55
CA ALA A 185 5.42 6.90 -7.84
C ALA A 185 5.68 7.23 -9.31
N ASP A 186 4.79 8.03 -9.90
CA ASP A 186 4.95 8.53 -11.28
C ASP A 186 5.98 9.67 -11.35
N SER A 187 6.20 10.39 -10.24
CA SER A 187 7.27 11.37 -10.09
C SER A 187 8.09 11.15 -8.80
N ALA A 188 9.36 11.55 -8.84
CA ALA A 188 10.24 11.43 -7.68
C ALA A 188 9.84 12.39 -6.53
N GLU A 189 9.22 13.53 -6.88
CA GLU A 189 8.76 14.53 -5.92
C GLU A 189 7.61 14.01 -5.04
N ALA A 190 6.75 13.16 -5.59
CA ALA A 190 5.62 12.57 -4.87
C ALA A 190 6.05 11.52 -3.84
N ALA A 191 7.23 10.90 -4.00
CA ALA A 191 7.70 9.75 -3.23
C ALA A 191 8.39 10.12 -1.90
N ALA A 192 7.93 11.14 -1.17
CA ALA A 192 8.40 11.39 0.18
C ALA A 192 7.97 10.26 1.12
N SER A 193 8.87 9.85 2.05
CA SER A 193 8.60 8.74 2.96
C SER A 193 8.31 9.21 4.39
N PHE A 194 7.35 8.58 5.03
CA PHE A 194 7.06 8.75 6.46
C PHE A 194 8.13 8.11 7.35
N ALA A 195 8.88 7.11 6.87
CA ALA A 195 9.90 6.43 7.65
C ALA A 195 11.05 7.36 8.10
N ALA A 196 11.38 8.34 7.27
CA ALA A 196 12.45 9.29 7.52
C ALA A 196 11.90 10.65 8.00
N SER A 197 10.62 10.74 8.34
CA SER A 197 9.98 12.01 8.66
C SER A 197 10.25 12.43 10.11
N GLY A 198 10.71 13.67 10.30
CA GLY A 198 10.70 14.34 11.60
C GLY A 198 9.33 14.96 11.91
N SER A 199 8.21 14.30 11.62
CA SER A 199 6.85 14.85 11.73
C SER A 199 6.44 15.30 13.13
N GLY A 200 7.21 14.91 14.16
CA GLY A 200 6.91 15.22 15.55
C GLY A 200 5.73 14.41 16.12
N ALA A 201 5.12 13.52 15.35
CA ALA A 201 4.13 12.54 15.78
C ALA A 201 4.72 11.13 15.73
N LEU A 202 4.31 10.25 16.67
CA LEU A 202 4.66 8.83 16.61
C LEU A 202 4.12 8.25 15.31
N THR A 203 5.01 7.66 14.51
CA THR A 203 4.67 7.15 13.19
C THR A 203 5.21 5.73 13.01
N PHE A 204 4.39 4.84 12.47
CA PHE A 204 4.77 3.49 12.08
C PHE A 204 4.64 3.37 10.56
N THR A 205 5.78 3.25 9.87
CA THR A 205 5.80 3.06 8.42
C THR A 205 5.91 1.59 8.11
N LEU A 206 4.96 1.08 7.34
CA LEU A 206 4.86 -0.33 6.96
C LEU A 206 5.27 -0.49 5.50
N SER A 207 6.11 -1.47 5.21
CA SER A 207 6.45 -1.85 3.85
C SER A 207 6.99 -3.28 3.79
N GLY A 208 7.34 -3.80 2.60
CA GLY A 208 7.82 -5.16 2.46
C GLY A 208 8.14 -5.58 1.03
N LEU A 209 8.74 -6.77 0.88
CA LEU A 209 9.20 -7.30 -0.40
C LEU A 209 8.07 -7.55 -1.41
N SER A 210 6.83 -7.71 -0.95
CA SER A 210 5.68 -8.09 -1.80
C SER A 210 5.48 -7.20 -3.01
N LYS A 211 5.67 -5.89 -2.84
CA LYS A 211 5.51 -4.91 -3.92
C LYS A 211 6.86 -4.37 -4.37
N ILE A 212 7.71 -3.93 -3.43
CA ILE A 212 9.01 -3.33 -3.71
C ILE A 212 9.89 -4.20 -4.59
N SER A 213 9.98 -5.51 -4.28
CA SER A 213 10.78 -6.49 -5.02
C SER A 213 9.92 -7.44 -5.87
N ALA A 214 8.60 -7.23 -5.92
CA ALA A 214 7.64 -8.12 -6.58
C ALA A 214 7.71 -9.59 -6.08
N LEU A 215 8.04 -9.80 -4.80
CA LEU A 215 8.25 -11.11 -4.18
C LEU A 215 7.26 -11.39 -3.03
N PRO A 216 5.92 -11.42 -3.28
CA PRO A 216 4.92 -11.62 -2.24
C PRO A 216 5.05 -12.99 -1.55
N GLN A 217 5.56 -14.00 -2.24
CA GLN A 217 5.77 -15.35 -1.75
C GLN A 217 6.91 -15.47 -0.73
N MET A 218 7.83 -14.49 -0.68
CA MET A 218 8.95 -14.51 0.25
C MET A 218 8.56 -14.15 1.68
N LYS A 219 7.39 -13.55 1.88
CA LYS A 219 6.82 -13.30 3.20
C LYS A 219 7.78 -12.56 4.13
N LEU A 220 8.25 -11.36 3.71
CA LEU A 220 9.04 -10.45 4.53
C LEU A 220 8.55 -9.02 4.35
N ALA A 221 8.26 -8.39 5.48
CA ALA A 221 7.86 -7.00 5.61
C ALA A 221 8.49 -6.40 6.87
N TRP A 222 8.22 -5.15 7.14
CA TRP A 222 8.79 -4.46 8.30
C TRP A 222 7.92 -3.29 8.75
N ILE A 223 8.16 -2.91 10.01
CA ILE A 223 7.65 -1.70 10.65
C ILE A 223 8.88 -0.82 10.92
N VAL A 224 8.83 0.44 10.51
CA VAL A 224 9.81 1.47 10.91
C VAL A 224 9.10 2.43 11.87
N ALA A 225 9.60 2.55 13.10
CA ALA A 225 9.08 3.51 14.08
C ALA A 225 9.86 4.82 13.98
N SER A 226 9.15 5.95 13.87
CA SER A 226 9.75 7.29 13.82
C SER A 226 8.92 8.29 14.64
N GLY A 227 9.50 9.43 15.00
CA GLY A 227 8.84 10.46 15.82
C GLY A 227 9.65 10.88 17.05
N PRO A 228 9.01 11.41 18.12
CA PRO A 228 9.68 11.85 19.33
C PRO A 228 10.37 10.69 20.05
N GLU A 229 11.65 10.87 20.40
CA GLU A 229 12.53 9.80 20.90
C GLU A 229 11.94 8.96 22.06
N PRO A 230 11.39 9.54 23.14
CA PRO A 230 10.86 8.74 24.23
C PRO A 230 9.67 7.86 23.81
N GLN A 231 8.85 8.33 22.87
CA GLN A 231 7.70 7.58 22.35
C GLN A 231 8.15 6.44 21.44
N VAL A 232 9.13 6.70 20.56
CA VAL A 232 9.69 5.70 19.64
C VAL A 232 10.36 4.59 20.44
N GLN A 233 11.20 4.92 21.41
CA GLN A 233 11.87 3.92 22.24
C GLN A 233 10.86 3.01 22.95
N ALA A 234 9.88 3.60 23.64
CA ALA A 234 8.83 2.85 24.34
C ALA A 234 7.98 1.99 23.40
N ALA A 235 7.72 2.47 22.17
CA ALA A 235 6.98 1.74 21.17
C ALA A 235 7.77 0.55 20.63
N VAL A 236 9.06 0.73 20.32
CA VAL A 236 9.95 -0.34 19.82
C VAL A 236 10.12 -1.43 20.87
N GLU A 237 10.37 -1.08 22.14
CA GLU A 237 10.49 -2.06 23.23
C GLU A 237 9.23 -2.93 23.36
N ARG A 238 8.03 -2.33 23.23
CA ARG A 238 6.76 -3.08 23.27
C ARG A 238 6.51 -3.90 21.99
N LEU A 239 6.84 -3.35 20.83
CA LEU A 239 6.76 -4.09 19.56
C LEU A 239 7.68 -5.31 19.56
N GLU A 240 8.85 -5.19 20.18
CA GLU A 240 9.78 -6.31 20.34
C GLU A 240 9.15 -7.46 21.14
N ILE A 241 8.45 -7.17 22.25
CA ILE A 241 7.71 -8.17 23.03
C ILE A 241 6.59 -8.82 22.20
N ILE A 242 5.84 -8.01 21.45
CA ILE A 242 4.77 -8.51 20.58
C ILE A 242 5.37 -9.43 19.50
N ALA A 243 6.41 -8.97 18.80
CA ALA A 243 7.04 -9.71 17.72
C ALA A 243 7.68 -11.03 18.21
N ASP A 244 8.33 -11.01 19.39
CA ASP A 244 8.90 -12.20 20.03
C ASP A 244 7.84 -13.28 20.31
N THR A 245 6.62 -12.87 20.65
CA THR A 245 5.48 -13.79 20.87
C THR A 245 5.07 -14.51 19.59
N TYR A 246 5.18 -13.86 18.42
CA TYR A 246 4.85 -14.43 17.10
C TYR A 246 6.02 -15.15 16.45
N LEU A 247 7.22 -14.97 16.96
CA LEU A 247 8.52 -15.38 16.42
C LEU A 247 8.92 -14.59 15.16
N SER A 248 10.21 -14.62 14.87
CA SER A 248 10.76 -13.87 13.73
C SER A 248 10.40 -14.52 12.38
N PRO A 249 10.38 -13.74 11.28
CA PRO A 249 10.22 -14.29 9.93
C PRO A 249 11.27 -15.36 9.60
N SER A 250 11.00 -16.15 8.56
CA SER A 250 11.86 -17.26 8.11
C SER A 250 13.30 -16.83 7.88
N ALA A 251 14.28 -17.53 8.50
CA ALA A 251 15.70 -17.21 8.42
C ALA A 251 16.25 -17.16 6.98
N PRO A 252 15.94 -18.12 6.06
CA PRO A 252 16.42 -18.03 4.67
C PRO A 252 16.03 -16.71 3.98
N VAL A 253 14.81 -16.23 4.22
CA VAL A 253 14.30 -15.00 3.60
C VAL A 253 14.96 -13.77 4.23
N GLN A 254 15.14 -13.76 5.54
CA GLN A 254 15.87 -12.66 6.21
C GLN A 254 17.30 -12.55 5.69
N LEU A 255 18.04 -13.66 5.61
CA LEU A 255 19.41 -13.69 5.08
C LEU A 255 19.49 -13.25 3.62
N ALA A 256 18.46 -13.52 2.82
CA ALA A 256 18.38 -13.12 1.43
C ALA A 256 17.92 -11.67 1.21
N ALA A 257 17.36 -11.01 2.22
CA ALA A 257 16.66 -9.74 2.09
C ALA A 257 17.51 -8.63 1.43
N GLY A 258 18.77 -8.49 1.82
CA GLY A 258 19.69 -7.53 1.22
C GLY A 258 19.85 -7.73 -0.30
N LYS A 259 19.94 -8.99 -0.76
CA LYS A 259 20.02 -9.34 -2.19
C LYS A 259 18.69 -9.05 -2.88
N PHE A 260 17.54 -9.37 -2.29
CA PHE A 260 16.23 -9.09 -2.85
C PHE A 260 15.97 -7.58 -3.00
N LEU A 261 16.39 -6.79 -2.01
CA LEU A 261 16.32 -5.33 -2.10
C LEU A 261 17.27 -4.76 -3.16
N ALA A 262 18.47 -5.32 -3.33
CA ALA A 262 19.42 -4.90 -4.35
C ALA A 262 18.90 -5.20 -5.78
N MET A 263 18.23 -6.32 -5.99
CA MET A 263 17.69 -6.73 -7.29
C MET A 263 16.36 -6.04 -7.67
N ARG A 264 15.73 -5.29 -6.75
CA ARG A 264 14.38 -4.73 -6.95
C ARG A 264 14.24 -3.88 -8.21
N SER A 265 15.27 -3.14 -8.59
CA SER A 265 15.21 -2.20 -9.71
C SER A 265 14.83 -2.86 -11.04
N GLY A 266 15.32 -4.08 -11.29
CA GLY A 266 14.98 -4.85 -12.49
C GLY A 266 13.50 -5.22 -12.56
N MET A 267 12.90 -5.62 -11.43
CA MET A 267 11.46 -5.91 -11.36
C MET A 267 10.62 -4.65 -11.42
N GLN A 268 11.04 -3.59 -10.73
CA GLN A 268 10.34 -2.30 -10.75
C GLN A 268 10.33 -1.69 -12.15
N SER A 269 11.40 -1.80 -12.92
CA SER A 269 11.45 -1.31 -14.30
C SER A 269 10.42 -2.01 -15.18
N GLN A 270 10.33 -3.35 -15.14
CA GLN A 270 9.34 -4.11 -15.90
C GLN A 270 7.91 -3.72 -15.51
N ILE A 271 7.64 -3.56 -14.20
CA ILE A 271 6.32 -3.18 -13.70
C ILE A 271 5.96 -1.75 -14.14
N LYS A 272 6.86 -0.79 -13.98
CA LYS A 272 6.65 0.61 -14.39
C LYS A 272 6.41 0.72 -15.90
N GLU A 273 7.16 0.00 -16.71
CA GLU A 273 6.94 -0.07 -18.15
C GLU A 273 5.54 -0.61 -18.49
N ARG A 274 5.12 -1.70 -17.86
CA ARG A 274 3.79 -2.30 -18.03
C ARG A 274 2.69 -1.33 -17.60
N VAL A 275 2.81 -0.71 -16.42
CA VAL A 275 1.86 0.26 -15.91
C VAL A 275 1.75 1.45 -16.86
N GLY A 276 2.86 2.01 -17.32
CA GLY A 276 2.87 3.12 -18.26
C GLY A 276 2.23 2.77 -19.61
N ALA A 277 2.57 1.60 -20.17
CA ALA A 277 1.99 1.14 -21.43
C ALA A 277 0.48 0.90 -21.34
N ASN A 278 0.02 0.23 -20.27
CA ASN A 278 -1.41 -0.02 -20.05
C ASN A 278 -2.18 1.28 -19.76
N LEU A 279 -1.57 2.22 -19.04
CA LEU A 279 -2.17 3.53 -18.78
C LEU A 279 -2.36 4.34 -20.05
N ALA A 280 -1.31 4.43 -20.90
CA ALA A 280 -1.38 5.13 -22.18
C ALA A 280 -2.43 4.50 -23.13
N LEU A 281 -2.51 3.16 -23.14
CA LEU A 281 -3.53 2.44 -23.91
C LEU A 281 -4.95 2.74 -23.40
N LEU A 282 -5.13 2.74 -22.07
CA LEU A 282 -6.41 3.08 -21.44
C LEU A 282 -6.85 4.49 -21.83
N ASP A 283 -5.97 5.48 -21.70
CA ASP A 283 -6.25 6.87 -22.03
C ASP A 283 -6.61 7.04 -23.51
N ALA A 284 -5.88 6.39 -24.42
CA ALA A 284 -6.17 6.42 -25.83
C ALA A 284 -7.55 5.85 -26.18
N GLN A 285 -7.94 4.74 -25.57
CA GLN A 285 -9.24 4.12 -25.80
C GLN A 285 -10.39 4.93 -25.17
N LEU A 286 -10.19 5.51 -23.98
CA LEU A 286 -11.22 6.32 -23.33
C LEU A 286 -11.50 7.65 -24.04
N CYS A 287 -10.56 8.18 -24.84
CA CYS A 287 -10.83 9.35 -25.69
C CYS A 287 -11.99 9.15 -26.67
N GLU A 288 -12.27 7.89 -27.06
CA GLU A 288 -13.38 7.52 -27.93
C GLU A 288 -14.72 7.34 -27.17
N HIS A 289 -14.69 7.28 -25.83
CA HIS A 289 -15.83 6.93 -24.98
C HIS A 289 -16.09 8.01 -23.90
N ARG A 290 -16.82 9.07 -24.27
CA ARG A 290 -17.07 10.25 -23.42
C ARG A 290 -17.80 9.96 -22.10
N SER A 291 -18.45 8.82 -21.98
CA SER A 291 -19.22 8.43 -20.79
C SER A 291 -18.36 7.81 -19.68
N VAL A 292 -17.10 7.46 -19.97
CA VAL A 292 -16.16 6.87 -19.02
C VAL A 292 -14.96 7.78 -18.89
N THR A 293 -14.56 8.08 -17.66
CA THR A 293 -13.42 8.95 -17.37
C THR A 293 -12.48 8.23 -16.39
N ARG A 294 -11.18 8.18 -16.73
CA ARG A 294 -10.18 7.76 -15.77
C ARG A 294 -9.88 8.92 -14.80
N LEU A 295 -9.89 8.63 -13.51
CA LEU A 295 -9.49 9.59 -12.49
C LEU A 295 -7.96 9.70 -12.42
N GLU A 296 -7.48 10.89 -12.03
CA GLU A 296 -6.05 11.14 -11.91
C GLU A 296 -5.43 10.28 -10.80
N ARG A 297 -4.20 9.83 -11.06
CA ARG A 297 -3.37 9.06 -10.15
C ARG A 297 -1.94 9.63 -10.16
N GLU A 298 -1.19 9.34 -9.10
CA GLU A 298 0.19 9.79 -8.93
C GLU A 298 1.16 8.60 -8.75
N GLY A 299 0.60 7.38 -8.65
CA GLY A 299 1.40 6.16 -8.50
C GLY A 299 0.57 4.90 -8.30
N GLY A 300 1.23 3.82 -7.88
CA GLY A 300 0.59 2.52 -7.65
C GLY A 300 0.38 1.70 -8.92
N TRP A 301 -0.52 0.70 -8.84
CA TRP A 301 -0.74 -0.29 -9.91
C TRP A 301 -2.18 -0.30 -10.44
N TYR A 302 -3.01 0.66 -10.02
CA TYR A 302 -4.43 0.67 -10.35
C TYR A 302 -4.83 1.91 -11.11
N ALA A 303 -5.90 1.80 -11.87
CA ALA A 303 -6.63 2.90 -12.44
C ALA A 303 -8.08 2.86 -11.97
N VAL A 304 -8.60 4.01 -11.54
CA VAL A 304 -10.00 4.20 -11.17
C VAL A 304 -10.73 4.83 -12.34
N LEU A 305 -11.79 4.19 -12.80
CA LEU A 305 -12.70 4.71 -13.81
C LEU A 305 -13.97 5.25 -13.14
N ARG A 306 -14.38 6.45 -13.53
CA ARG A 306 -15.72 6.95 -13.27
C ARG A 306 -16.61 6.57 -14.44
N VAL A 307 -17.73 5.92 -14.16
CA VAL A 307 -18.69 5.40 -15.13
C VAL A 307 -20.09 5.95 -14.85
N PRO A 308 -21.04 5.91 -15.82
CA PRO A 308 -22.42 6.32 -15.58
C PRO A 308 -23.07 5.48 -14.47
N VAL A 309 -23.71 6.16 -13.52
CA VAL A 309 -24.46 5.51 -12.43
C VAL A 309 -25.84 5.11 -12.96
N SER A 310 -25.97 3.89 -13.43
CA SER A 310 -27.26 3.31 -13.88
C SER A 310 -27.72 2.15 -13.00
N GLU A 311 -26.84 1.63 -12.17
CA GLU A 311 -27.02 0.49 -11.28
C GLU A 311 -25.86 0.48 -10.25
N ALA A 312 -25.93 -0.37 -9.23
CA ALA A 312 -24.83 -0.57 -8.29
C ALA A 312 -23.57 -1.09 -9.00
N ASP A 313 -22.38 -0.65 -8.56
CA ASP A 313 -21.09 -1.03 -9.17
C ASP A 313 -20.89 -2.54 -9.24
N GLU A 314 -21.36 -3.28 -8.22
CA GLU A 314 -21.28 -4.74 -8.19
C GLU A 314 -22.13 -5.37 -9.32
N SER A 315 -23.36 -4.88 -9.51
CA SER A 315 -24.22 -5.33 -10.59
C SER A 315 -23.62 -5.03 -11.97
N LEU A 316 -23.01 -3.86 -12.11
CA LEU A 316 -22.29 -3.46 -13.32
C LEU A 316 -21.09 -4.37 -13.60
N ALA A 317 -20.29 -4.71 -12.58
CA ALA A 317 -19.15 -5.63 -12.70
C ALA A 317 -19.61 -7.03 -13.13
N VAL A 318 -20.70 -7.56 -12.55
CA VAL A 318 -21.32 -8.82 -12.96
C VAL A 318 -21.76 -8.78 -14.42
N ARG A 319 -22.41 -7.72 -14.86
CA ARG A 319 -22.85 -7.56 -16.25
C ARG A 319 -21.70 -7.44 -17.25
N LEU A 320 -20.59 -6.80 -16.88
CA LEU A 320 -19.37 -6.79 -17.68
C LEU A 320 -18.76 -8.20 -17.79
N MET A 321 -18.80 -8.96 -16.72
CA MET A 321 -18.34 -10.34 -16.71
C MET A 321 -19.21 -11.22 -17.62
N GLU A 322 -20.53 -11.15 -17.51
CA GLU A 322 -21.48 -11.96 -18.28
C GLU A 322 -21.55 -11.53 -19.76
N GLY A 323 -21.67 -10.22 -20.02
CA GLY A 323 -21.90 -9.67 -21.34
C GLY A 323 -20.63 -9.49 -22.20
N CYS A 324 -19.50 -9.25 -21.55
CA CYS A 324 -18.23 -8.95 -22.23
C CYS A 324 -17.10 -9.94 -21.91
N SER A 325 -17.32 -10.87 -20.97
CA SER A 325 -16.28 -11.77 -20.44
C SER A 325 -15.06 -11.02 -19.90
N VAL A 326 -15.29 -9.89 -19.19
CA VAL A 326 -14.27 -9.07 -18.55
C VAL A 326 -14.57 -8.95 -17.07
N LEU A 327 -13.60 -9.31 -16.23
CA LEU A 327 -13.67 -9.14 -14.78
C LEU A 327 -12.96 -7.85 -14.38
N VAL A 328 -13.65 -7.02 -13.59
CA VAL A 328 -13.15 -5.77 -13.01
C VAL A 328 -13.54 -5.70 -11.53
N HIS A 329 -12.84 -4.89 -10.75
CA HIS A 329 -13.32 -4.61 -9.40
C HIS A 329 -14.40 -3.51 -9.43
N PRO A 330 -15.53 -3.72 -8.75
CA PRO A 330 -16.49 -2.64 -8.48
C PRO A 330 -15.93 -1.67 -7.44
N GLY A 331 -16.39 -0.42 -7.43
CA GLY A 331 -15.92 0.60 -6.50
C GLY A 331 -16.20 0.27 -5.03
N ASN A 332 -17.35 -0.30 -4.72
CA ASN A 332 -17.72 -0.70 -3.36
C ASN A 332 -16.72 -1.69 -2.72
N PHE A 333 -16.00 -2.50 -3.52
CA PHE A 333 -14.93 -3.37 -3.02
C PHE A 333 -13.80 -2.57 -2.33
N PHE A 334 -13.59 -1.31 -2.69
CA PHE A 334 -12.60 -0.42 -2.08
C PHE A 334 -13.24 0.65 -1.18
N ASN A 335 -14.47 0.46 -0.74
CA ASN A 335 -15.19 1.40 0.12
C ASN A 335 -15.40 2.78 -0.51
N PHE A 336 -15.65 2.87 -1.83
CA PHE A 336 -16.18 4.08 -2.42
C PHE A 336 -17.56 4.38 -1.84
N ALA A 337 -17.77 5.62 -1.41
CA ALA A 337 -19.02 6.02 -0.75
C ALA A 337 -20.25 6.09 -1.70
N GLN A 338 -20.02 6.05 -3.00
CA GLN A 338 -21.03 6.17 -4.05
C GLN A 338 -20.75 5.16 -5.15
N ASP A 339 -21.79 4.75 -5.86
CA ASP A 339 -21.67 3.98 -7.11
C ASP A 339 -21.13 4.87 -8.26
N GLY A 340 -20.67 4.23 -9.32
CA GLY A 340 -20.14 4.87 -10.52
C GLY A 340 -18.63 4.74 -10.65
N PHE A 341 -18.02 3.73 -9.98
CA PHE A 341 -16.60 3.48 -10.05
C PHE A 341 -16.26 2.04 -10.38
N LEU A 342 -15.28 1.87 -11.26
CA LEU A 342 -14.64 0.59 -11.54
C LEU A 342 -13.14 0.72 -11.33
N VAL A 343 -12.48 -0.35 -10.88
CA VAL A 343 -11.04 -0.35 -10.63
C VAL A 343 -10.37 -1.44 -11.46
N LEU A 344 -9.33 -1.06 -12.19
CA LEU A 344 -8.54 -1.93 -13.07
C LEU A 344 -7.11 -2.04 -12.57
N SER A 345 -6.53 -3.24 -12.68
CA SER A 345 -5.12 -3.47 -12.43
C SER A 345 -4.28 -3.16 -13.67
N LEU A 346 -3.36 -2.23 -13.57
CA LEU A 346 -2.45 -1.82 -14.65
C LEU A 346 -1.28 -2.79 -14.86
N ILE A 347 -1.08 -3.79 -13.99
CA ILE A 347 -0.05 -4.81 -14.18
C ILE A 347 -0.55 -6.04 -14.96
N THR A 348 -1.84 -6.10 -15.28
CA THR A 348 -2.41 -7.12 -16.18
C THR A 348 -1.59 -7.26 -17.46
N PRO A 349 -1.38 -8.47 -18.02
CA PRO A 349 -0.70 -8.66 -19.29
C PRO A 349 -1.27 -7.77 -20.41
N ALA A 350 -0.39 -7.12 -21.18
CA ALA A 350 -0.78 -6.06 -22.11
C ALA A 350 -1.83 -6.47 -23.16
N ALA A 351 -1.79 -7.74 -23.61
CA ALA A 351 -2.77 -8.25 -24.58
C ALA A 351 -4.17 -8.35 -23.95
N ASP A 352 -4.25 -8.90 -22.74
CA ASP A 352 -5.50 -9.07 -22.01
C ASP A 352 -6.08 -7.71 -21.58
N PHE A 353 -5.21 -6.80 -21.13
CA PHE A 353 -5.59 -5.44 -20.78
C PHE A 353 -6.18 -4.68 -21.98
N ARG A 354 -5.50 -4.72 -23.13
CA ARG A 354 -5.95 -4.07 -24.39
C ARG A 354 -7.34 -4.54 -24.79
N GLU A 355 -7.52 -5.85 -24.85
CA GLU A 355 -8.78 -6.45 -25.27
C GLU A 355 -9.89 -6.20 -24.23
N GLY A 356 -9.56 -6.27 -22.95
CA GLY A 356 -10.51 -5.99 -21.86
C GLY A 356 -11.03 -4.55 -21.90
N VAL A 357 -10.12 -3.56 -22.01
CA VAL A 357 -10.52 -2.14 -22.08
C VAL A 357 -11.34 -1.84 -23.34
N ARG A 358 -10.99 -2.44 -24.50
CA ARG A 358 -11.79 -2.34 -25.72
C ARG A 358 -13.23 -2.82 -25.51
N ARG A 359 -13.41 -3.99 -24.87
CA ARG A 359 -14.76 -4.54 -24.59
C ARG A 359 -15.54 -3.68 -23.59
N ILE A 360 -14.87 -3.13 -22.58
CA ILE A 360 -15.49 -2.17 -21.66
C ILE A 360 -16.00 -0.93 -22.41
N GLY A 361 -15.19 -0.35 -23.29
CA GLY A 361 -15.58 0.80 -24.12
C GLY A 361 -16.79 0.51 -24.99
N GLU A 362 -16.81 -0.62 -25.72
CA GLU A 362 -17.95 -1.05 -26.52
C GLU A 362 -19.23 -1.27 -25.70
N PHE A 363 -19.11 -1.81 -24.49
CA PHE A 363 -20.25 -2.02 -23.61
C PHE A 363 -20.95 -0.69 -23.27
N PHE A 364 -20.19 0.36 -22.95
CA PHE A 364 -20.75 1.67 -22.65
C PHE A 364 -21.27 2.42 -23.88
N THR A 365 -20.72 2.14 -25.07
CA THR A 365 -21.19 2.75 -26.34
C THR A 365 -22.54 2.18 -26.77
N ARG A 366 -22.80 0.89 -26.57
CA ARG A 366 -24.06 0.24 -26.96
C ARG A 366 -25.28 0.69 -26.15
N LYS A 367 -25.06 1.38 -25.04
CA LYS A 367 -26.11 1.85 -24.12
C LYS A 367 -26.46 3.34 -24.27
N GLY A 368 -25.71 4.11 -24.99
CA GLY A 368 -25.99 5.51 -25.36
C GLY A 368 -26.70 5.58 -26.71
#